data_5d0ef979216f2c4e3ba0f0d427ff6dd3
#
_entry.id   5d0ef979216f2c4e3ba0f0d427ff6dd3
#
_cell.length_a   1.000
_cell.length_b   1.000
_cell.length_c   1.000
_cell.angle_alpha   90.00
_cell.angle_beta   90.00
_cell.angle_gamma   90.00
#
_symmetry.space_group_name_H-M   'P 1'
#
loop_
_entity.id
_entity.type
_entity.pdbx_description
1 polymer ?
#
loop_
_entity_poly.entity_id
_entity_poly.type
_entity_poly.pdbx_seq_one_letter_code
_entity_poly.pdbx_strand_id
1 'polypeptide(L)'
;LELAVTGDTLPDVIAKEPWVRQAKALLIECTFLDGRVSIEKARSTGHTHLQDLLPYLERLENEAIGLYHFSARYAPAEVERLLDRHLPPAQRARIQALFPPRASAGQAPLPELRPEAGADPDRL
;
A
#
# COMPACT_ATOMS: atom_id res chain seq x y z
N LEU A 1 9.79 14.70 -12.40
CA LEU A 1 8.55 13.96 -12.22
C LEU A 1 7.94 14.28 -10.87
N GLU A 2 6.69 14.77 -10.86
CA GLU A 2 6.03 15.21 -9.65
C GLU A 2 5.44 14.04 -8.86
N LEU A 3 4.85 13.06 -9.55
CA LEU A 3 4.16 11.94 -8.92
C LEU A 3 4.48 10.65 -9.66
N ALA A 4 4.77 9.61 -8.92
CA ALA A 4 4.91 8.26 -9.43
C ALA A 4 3.89 7.34 -8.74
N VAL A 5 3.28 6.45 -9.50
CA VAL A 5 2.33 5.44 -8.99
C VAL A 5 2.74 4.09 -9.54
N THR A 6 2.96 3.11 -8.67
CA THR A 6 3.50 1.83 -9.12
C THR A 6 2.47 0.81 -9.57
N GLY A 7 1.23 0.89 -9.10
CA GLY A 7 0.31 -0.25 -9.25
C GLY A 7 0.78 -1.45 -8.43
N ASP A 8 0.23 -2.62 -8.70
CA ASP A 8 0.62 -3.85 -8.01
C ASP A 8 2.06 -4.21 -8.40
N THR A 9 2.91 -4.41 -7.40
CA THR A 9 4.33 -4.61 -7.65
C THR A 9 5.05 -5.25 -6.48
N LEU A 10 6.26 -5.72 -6.77
CA LEU A 10 7.23 -6.08 -5.73
C LEU A 10 8.10 -4.86 -5.41
N PRO A 11 8.66 -4.79 -4.20
CA PRO A 11 9.48 -3.64 -3.79
C PRO A 11 10.74 -3.43 -4.64
N ASP A 12 11.20 -4.46 -5.34
CA ASP A 12 12.41 -4.34 -6.15
C ASP A 12 12.26 -3.37 -7.31
N VAL A 13 11.04 -2.93 -7.63
CA VAL A 13 10.80 -1.83 -8.58
C VAL A 13 11.58 -0.58 -8.18
N ILE A 14 11.79 -0.37 -6.89
CA ILE A 14 12.55 0.76 -6.37
C ILE A 14 13.99 0.73 -6.89
N ALA A 15 14.60 -0.46 -6.91
CA ALA A 15 15.95 -0.61 -7.41
C ALA A 15 16.02 -0.52 -8.94
N LYS A 16 14.98 -0.97 -9.62
CA LYS A 16 14.98 -1.08 -11.08
C LYS A 16 14.60 0.21 -11.80
N GLU A 17 13.75 1.03 -11.19
CA GLU A 17 13.14 2.17 -11.88
C GLU A 17 13.49 3.49 -11.20
N PRO A 18 14.41 4.27 -11.77
CA PRO A 18 14.81 5.55 -11.17
C PRO A 18 13.65 6.52 -10.94
N TRP A 19 12.64 6.51 -11.82
CA TRP A 19 11.51 7.42 -11.68
C TRP A 19 10.72 7.17 -10.38
N VAL A 20 10.73 5.94 -9.89
CA VAL A 20 10.09 5.61 -8.60
C VAL A 20 10.83 6.30 -7.46
N ARG A 21 12.16 6.27 -7.48
CA ARG A 21 12.97 6.85 -6.41
C ARG A 21 12.99 8.39 -6.41
N GLN A 22 12.83 9.00 -7.58
CA GLN A 22 13.13 10.41 -7.77
C GLN A 22 11.91 11.32 -7.86
N ALA A 23 10.71 10.77 -8.01
CA ALA A 23 9.51 11.58 -8.02
C ALA A 23 9.34 12.30 -6.68
N LYS A 24 8.76 13.50 -6.69
CA LYS A 24 8.49 14.22 -5.45
C LYS A 24 7.60 13.42 -4.51
N ALA A 25 6.54 12.85 -5.05
CA ALA A 25 5.63 11.99 -4.31
C ALA A 25 5.56 10.62 -4.96
N LEU A 26 5.47 9.60 -4.16
CA LEU A 26 5.36 8.22 -4.60
C LEU A 26 4.15 7.58 -3.98
N LEU A 27 3.31 6.96 -4.81
CA LEU A 27 2.26 6.07 -4.34
C LEU A 27 2.69 4.64 -4.68
N ILE A 28 2.85 3.83 -3.66
CA ILE A 28 3.27 2.43 -3.83
C ILE A 28 2.35 1.53 -3.03
N GLU A 29 1.93 0.42 -3.65
CA GLU A 29 1.06 -0.52 -2.95
C GLU A 29 1.83 -1.23 -1.83
N CYS A 30 1.13 -1.54 -0.74
CA CYS A 30 1.68 -2.30 0.36
C CYS A 30 0.57 -3.17 0.95
N THR A 31 0.36 -4.32 0.34
CA THR A 31 -0.80 -5.15 0.65
C THR A 31 -0.68 -5.83 2.01
N PHE A 32 0.51 -6.24 2.41
CA PHE A 32 0.70 -7.02 3.64
C PHE A 32 1.65 -6.30 4.59
N LEU A 33 1.31 -6.31 5.88
CA LEU A 33 1.99 -5.48 6.89
C LEU A 33 2.67 -6.26 8.01
N ASP A 34 2.34 -7.54 8.18
CA ASP A 34 2.86 -8.32 9.30
C ASP A 34 2.96 -9.80 8.94
N GLY A 35 3.27 -10.62 9.94
CA GLY A 35 3.52 -12.04 9.76
C GLY A 35 2.30 -12.90 9.43
N ARG A 36 1.09 -12.33 9.36
CA ARG A 36 -0.10 -13.09 8.94
C ARG A 36 0.07 -13.62 7.53
N VAL A 37 0.82 -12.90 6.70
CA VAL A 37 1.22 -13.36 5.36
C VAL A 37 2.73 -13.28 5.29
N SER A 38 3.38 -14.33 4.82
CA SER A 38 4.83 -14.34 4.68
C SER A 38 5.31 -13.49 3.52
N ILE A 39 6.57 -13.09 3.55
CA ILE A 39 7.19 -12.38 2.44
C ILE A 39 7.14 -13.24 1.17
N GLU A 40 7.40 -14.53 1.29
CA GLU A 40 7.37 -15.44 0.15
C GLU A 40 5.99 -15.48 -0.49
N LYS A 41 4.94 -15.52 0.32
CA LYS A 41 3.58 -15.53 -0.19
C LYS A 41 3.25 -14.21 -0.88
N ALA A 42 3.65 -13.09 -0.29
CA ALA A 42 3.45 -11.79 -0.90
C ALA A 42 4.14 -11.72 -2.27
N ARG A 43 5.39 -12.14 -2.34
CA ARG A 43 6.13 -12.17 -3.60
C ARG A 43 5.49 -13.07 -4.64
N SER A 44 4.99 -14.22 -4.22
CA SER A 44 4.37 -15.17 -5.14
C SER A 44 3.09 -14.63 -5.77
N THR A 45 2.42 -13.69 -5.10
CA THR A 45 1.21 -13.06 -5.61
C THR A 45 1.46 -11.71 -6.29
N GLY A 46 2.72 -11.27 -6.35
CA GLY A 46 3.07 -10.02 -7.00
C GLY A 46 2.78 -8.77 -6.18
N HIS A 47 2.75 -8.91 -4.85
CA HIS A 47 2.41 -7.81 -3.94
C HIS A 47 3.55 -7.48 -2.99
N THR A 48 3.55 -6.25 -2.51
CA THR A 48 4.55 -5.78 -1.56
C THR A 48 4.15 -6.13 -0.13
N HIS A 49 5.11 -6.67 0.60
CA HIS A 49 5.04 -6.84 2.05
C HIS A 49 5.88 -5.75 2.70
N LEU A 50 5.40 -5.16 3.79
CA LEU A 50 6.10 -4.07 4.46
C LEU A 50 7.54 -4.46 4.83
N GLN A 51 7.73 -5.67 5.35
CA GLN A 51 9.06 -6.13 5.74
C GLN A 51 10.01 -6.24 4.54
N ASP A 52 9.46 -6.53 3.36
CA ASP A 52 10.23 -6.59 2.12
C ASP A 52 10.54 -5.19 1.59
N LEU A 53 9.68 -4.22 1.91
CA LEU A 53 9.85 -2.83 1.51
C LEU A 53 10.89 -2.09 2.35
N LEU A 54 11.00 -2.42 3.64
CA LEU A 54 11.84 -1.68 4.58
C LEU A 54 13.27 -1.45 4.09
N PRO A 55 13.98 -2.46 3.55
CA PRO A 55 15.35 -2.25 3.10
C PRO A 55 15.50 -1.22 1.98
N TYR A 56 14.42 -0.97 1.22
CA TYR A 56 14.47 -0.04 0.10
C TYR A 56 14.17 1.40 0.50
N LEU A 57 13.63 1.65 1.70
CA LEU A 57 13.16 2.99 2.07
C LEU A 57 14.27 4.03 2.06
N GLU A 58 15.47 3.66 2.47
CA GLU A 58 16.59 4.59 2.48
C GLU A 58 17.03 5.02 1.08
N ARG A 59 16.65 4.25 0.07
CA ARG A 59 16.97 4.56 -1.32
C ARG A 59 15.97 5.52 -1.95
N LEU A 60 14.83 5.75 -1.31
CA LEU A 60 13.78 6.61 -1.83
C LEU A 60 14.09 8.07 -1.49
N GLU A 61 14.09 8.91 -2.52
CA GLU A 61 14.35 10.34 -2.40
C GLU A 61 13.08 11.16 -2.31
N ASN A 62 11.92 10.50 -2.32
CA ASN A 62 10.62 11.16 -2.36
C ASN A 62 10.37 11.97 -1.09
N GLU A 63 9.80 13.16 -1.25
CA GLU A 63 9.42 13.99 -0.11
C GLU A 63 8.23 13.39 0.63
N ALA A 64 7.30 12.78 -0.10
CA ALA A 64 6.11 12.16 0.48
C ALA A 64 5.88 10.80 -0.18
N ILE A 65 5.48 9.83 0.63
CA ILE A 65 5.20 8.47 0.17
C ILE A 65 3.83 8.08 0.71
N GLY A 66 2.93 7.68 -0.19
CA GLY A 66 1.64 7.11 0.17
C GLY A 66 1.65 5.61 -0.03
N LEU A 67 1.29 4.88 1.00
CA LEU A 67 1.06 3.44 0.90
C LEU A 67 -0.43 3.20 0.71
N TYR A 68 -0.78 2.35 -0.22
CA TYR A 68 -2.19 2.05 -0.51
C TYR A 68 -2.38 0.58 -0.83
N HIS A 69 -3.61 0.15 -1.04
CA HIS A 69 -3.98 -1.22 -1.40
C HIS A 69 -3.68 -2.22 -0.28
N PHE A 70 -4.00 -1.84 0.95
CA PHE A 70 -3.86 -2.76 2.08
C PHE A 70 -4.86 -3.90 1.98
N SER A 71 -4.44 -5.09 2.39
CA SER A 71 -5.34 -6.23 2.44
C SER A 71 -6.55 -5.92 3.31
N ALA A 72 -7.73 -6.40 2.91
CA ALA A 72 -8.97 -6.21 3.66
C ALA A 72 -8.92 -6.81 5.06
N ARG A 73 -7.96 -7.67 5.35
CA ARG A 73 -7.78 -8.23 6.69
C ARG A 73 -7.35 -7.20 7.73
N TYR A 74 -6.84 -6.04 7.28
CA TYR A 74 -6.40 -4.97 8.18
C TYR A 74 -7.45 -3.86 8.23
N ALA A 75 -7.91 -3.54 9.45
CA ALA A 75 -8.71 -2.32 9.64
C ALA A 75 -7.82 -1.09 9.55
N PRO A 76 -8.35 0.08 9.15
CA PRO A 76 -7.52 1.29 9.03
C PRO A 76 -6.73 1.64 10.29
N ALA A 77 -7.33 1.52 11.47
CA ALA A 77 -6.62 1.79 12.72
C ALA A 77 -5.48 0.79 12.95
N GLU A 78 -5.65 -0.45 12.51
CA GLU A 78 -4.61 -1.47 12.60
C GLU A 78 -3.46 -1.16 11.64
N VAL A 79 -3.76 -0.69 10.44
CA VAL A 79 -2.74 -0.27 9.49
C VAL A 79 -1.86 0.82 10.11
N GLU A 80 -2.48 1.87 10.68
CA GLU A 80 -1.73 2.95 11.32
C GLU A 80 -0.84 2.44 12.45
N ARG A 81 -1.38 1.56 13.28
CA ARG A 81 -0.63 0.99 14.39
C ARG A 81 0.55 0.16 13.91
N LEU A 82 0.37 -0.64 12.87
CA LEU A 82 1.45 -1.46 12.34
C LEU A 82 2.54 -0.63 11.67
N LEU A 83 2.16 0.44 10.98
CA LEU A 83 3.14 1.36 10.41
C LEU A 83 3.94 2.05 11.51
N ASP A 84 3.27 2.52 12.57
CA ASP A 84 3.96 3.13 13.70
C ASP A 84 4.94 2.16 14.35
N ARG A 85 4.55 0.88 14.42
CA ARG A 85 5.35 -0.14 15.08
C ARG A 85 6.58 -0.55 14.27
N HIS A 86 6.43 -0.66 12.96
CA HIS A 86 7.46 -1.27 12.11
C HIS A 86 8.34 -0.29 11.36
N LEU A 87 7.89 0.95 11.17
CA LEU A 87 8.69 1.94 10.44
C LEU A 87 9.57 2.72 11.40
N PRO A 88 10.85 2.96 11.03
CA PRO A 88 11.67 3.90 11.77
C PRO A 88 11.00 5.28 11.80
N PRO A 89 11.14 6.07 12.89
CA PRO A 89 10.46 7.36 12.98
C PRO A 89 10.72 8.31 11.81
N ALA A 90 11.94 8.38 11.32
CA ALA A 90 12.27 9.24 10.19
C ALA A 90 11.51 8.83 8.94
N GLN A 91 11.34 7.54 8.71
CA GLN A 91 10.58 7.04 7.56
C GLN A 91 9.08 7.23 7.78
N ARG A 92 8.60 6.97 9.01
CA ARG A 92 7.18 7.13 9.32
C ARG A 92 6.71 8.57 9.08
N ALA A 93 7.56 9.55 9.35
CA ALA A 93 7.22 10.96 9.19
C ALA A 93 6.84 11.34 7.76
N ARG A 94 7.41 10.67 6.75
CA ARG A 94 7.11 10.96 5.34
C ARG A 94 6.19 9.95 4.67
N ILE A 95 5.76 8.93 5.39
CA ILE A 95 4.91 7.86 4.86
C ILE A 95 3.51 7.99 5.45
N GLN A 96 2.52 7.99 4.57
CA GLN A 96 1.12 8.04 4.98
C GLN A 96 0.38 6.85 4.41
N ALA A 97 -0.55 6.31 5.20
CA ALA A 97 -1.49 5.31 4.72
C ALA A 97 -2.64 5.98 3.99
N LEU A 98 -2.96 5.51 2.81
CA LEU A 98 -4.06 6.04 2.01
C LEU A 98 -5.14 4.97 1.91
N PHE A 99 -6.35 5.34 2.23
CA PHE A 99 -7.50 4.44 2.21
C PHE A 99 -8.53 4.92 1.19
N PRO A 100 -9.30 4.00 0.60
CA PRO A 100 -10.42 4.41 -0.25
C PRO A 100 -11.39 5.28 0.55
N PRO A 101 -12.08 6.24 -0.09
CA PRO A 101 -13.10 7.03 0.59
C PRO A 101 -14.16 6.10 1.19
N ARG A 102 -14.55 6.40 2.45
CA ARG A 102 -15.64 5.67 3.10
C ARG A 102 -16.96 6.24 2.62
N ALA A 103 -17.94 5.35 2.41
CA ALA A 103 -19.30 5.80 2.23
C ALA A 103 -19.72 6.54 3.51
N SER A 104 -20.21 7.78 3.37
CA SER A 104 -20.71 8.51 4.52
C SER A 104 -22.02 7.89 4.99
N ALA A 105 -22.36 8.13 6.27
CA ALA A 105 -23.66 7.72 6.77
C ALA A 105 -24.76 8.33 5.91
N GLY A 106 -25.70 7.53 5.43
CA GLY A 106 -26.75 7.99 4.54
C GLY A 106 -26.43 7.87 3.06
N GLN A 107 -25.20 7.59 2.70
CA GLN A 107 -24.86 7.26 1.31
C GLN A 107 -25.18 5.79 1.06
N ALA A 108 -26.17 5.54 0.22
CA ALA A 108 -26.43 4.18 -0.22
C ALA A 108 -25.42 3.79 -1.29
N PRO A 109 -24.92 2.54 -1.27
CA PRO A 109 -24.15 2.03 -2.40
C PRO A 109 -25.00 2.14 -3.66
N LEU A 110 -24.34 2.47 -4.77
CA LEU A 110 -25.05 2.53 -6.06
C LEU A 110 -25.33 1.10 -6.52
N PRO A 111 -26.58 0.68 -6.56
CA PRO A 111 -26.88 -0.72 -6.89
C PRO A 111 -26.36 -1.14 -8.25
N GLU A 112 -26.41 -0.23 -9.20
CA GLU A 112 -25.97 -0.49 -10.58
C GLU A 112 -24.45 -0.69 -10.68
N LEU A 113 -23.71 -0.29 -9.67
CA LEU A 113 -22.26 -0.47 -9.63
C LEU A 113 -21.85 -1.68 -8.82
N ARG A 114 -22.83 -2.42 -8.30
CA ARG A 114 -22.53 -3.62 -7.55
C ARG A 114 -21.91 -4.67 -8.43
N PRO A 115 -20.99 -5.45 -7.90
CA PRO A 115 -20.47 -6.60 -8.62
C PRO A 115 -21.61 -7.51 -9.03
N GLU A 116 -21.44 -8.19 -10.14
CA GLU A 116 -22.38 -9.22 -10.55
C GLU A 116 -22.54 -10.27 -9.45
N ALA A 117 -23.71 -10.89 -9.42
CA ALA A 117 -23.94 -11.97 -8.49
C ALA A 117 -22.85 -13.02 -8.64
N GLY A 118 -22.21 -13.37 -7.55
CA GLY A 118 -21.09 -14.30 -7.57
C GLY A 118 -19.72 -13.64 -7.63
N ALA A 119 -19.66 -12.31 -7.76
CA ALA A 119 -18.38 -11.64 -7.65
C ALA A 119 -17.84 -11.81 -6.23
N ASP A 120 -16.56 -12.14 -6.13
CA ASP A 120 -15.90 -12.34 -4.86
C ASP A 120 -15.55 -10.97 -4.26
N PRO A 121 -16.13 -10.61 -3.09
CA PRO A 121 -15.81 -9.32 -2.47
C PRO A 121 -14.36 -9.23 -1.98
N ASP A 122 -13.69 -10.36 -1.80
CA ASP A 122 -12.28 -10.36 -1.40
C ASP A 122 -11.34 -10.28 -2.59
N ARG A 123 -11.86 -10.26 -3.77
CA ARG A 123 -11.06 -10.12 -4.99
C ARG A 123 -10.69 -8.67 -5.19
N LEU A 124 -9.43 -8.42 -5.08
CA LEU A 124 -8.87 -7.08 -5.21
C LEU A 124 -8.05 -6.96 -6.48
#